data_27f54c8dfc9d5683c86f503e97d157a0
#
_entry.id   27f54c8dfc9d5683c86f503e97d157a0
#
_cell.length_a   1.000
_cell.length_b   1.000
_cell.length_c   1.000
_cell.angle_alpha   90.00
_cell.angle_beta   90.00
_cell.angle_gamma   90.00
#
_symmetry.space_group_name_H-M   'P 1'
#
loop_
_entity.id
_entity.type
_entity.pdbx_description
1 polymer ?
#
loop_
_entity_poly.entity_id
_entity_poly.type
_entity_poly.pdbx_seq_one_letter_code
_entity_poly.pdbx_strand_id
1 'polypeptide(L)'
;GFSVVTTLSRTVVIAEHLVTRYGVHGHCRAVRATDIAVLDLENPESCAYQKILDECRRALAEDRCGAIVLGCAGMADLCERLSKELGVPVIDGVSAAVVMAEALVRMGLNTSKHGDYARPLPKSYQGILAPFAPRE
;
A
#
# COMPACT_ATOMS: atom_id res chain seq x y z
N GLY A 1 0.67 12.92 12.98
CA GLY A 1 0.14 11.56 12.92
C GLY A 1 -0.68 11.31 11.67
N PHE A 2 -0.92 10.07 11.34
CA PHE A 2 -1.71 9.64 10.18
C PHE A 2 -2.75 8.60 10.59
N SER A 3 -3.82 8.47 9.81
CA SER A 3 -4.75 7.34 9.87
C SER A 3 -4.70 6.54 8.57
N VAL A 4 -4.91 5.23 8.68
CA VAL A 4 -5.01 4.34 7.53
C VAL A 4 -6.48 4.17 7.17
N VAL A 5 -6.83 4.31 5.89
CA VAL A 5 -8.15 4.00 5.36
C VAL A 5 -8.03 2.87 4.36
N THR A 6 -8.62 1.71 4.69
CA THR A 6 -8.58 0.50 3.87
C THR A 6 -9.96 0.13 3.34
N THR A 7 -10.04 -0.87 2.47
CA THR A 7 -11.28 -1.31 1.83
C THR A 7 -12.18 -2.12 2.76
N LEU A 8 -11.68 -3.21 3.35
CA LEU A 8 -12.52 -4.18 4.08
C LEU A 8 -12.17 -4.22 5.56
N SER A 9 -13.16 -4.27 6.42
CA SER A 9 -13.01 -4.37 7.89
C SER A 9 -12.11 -5.53 8.31
N ARG A 10 -12.18 -6.66 7.64
CA ARG A 10 -11.30 -7.82 7.92
C ARG A 10 -9.82 -7.56 7.69
N THR A 11 -9.44 -6.50 6.94
CA THR A 11 -8.05 -6.13 6.69
C THR A 11 -7.49 -5.16 7.73
N VAL A 12 -8.33 -4.61 8.61
CA VAL A 12 -7.93 -3.67 9.67
C VAL A 12 -6.85 -4.30 10.55
N VAL A 13 -7.09 -5.51 11.06
CA VAL A 13 -6.13 -6.21 11.93
C VAL A 13 -4.78 -6.42 11.24
N ILE A 14 -4.79 -6.71 9.94
CA ILE A 14 -3.56 -6.89 9.17
C ILE A 14 -2.78 -5.57 9.10
N ALA A 15 -3.47 -4.45 8.83
CA ALA A 15 -2.85 -3.13 8.78
C ALA A 15 -2.32 -2.70 10.15
N GLU A 16 -3.02 -2.97 11.25
CA GLU A 16 -2.55 -2.71 12.62
C GLU A 16 -1.28 -3.49 12.94
N HIS A 17 -1.22 -4.77 12.55
CA HIS A 17 -0.01 -5.57 12.69
C HIS A 17 1.17 -5.01 11.88
N LEU A 18 0.92 -4.53 10.65
CA LEU A 18 1.96 -3.89 9.84
C LEU A 18 2.45 -2.58 10.46
N VAL A 19 1.54 -1.74 10.94
CA VAL A 19 1.86 -0.49 11.66
C VAL A 19 2.77 -0.77 12.86
N THR A 20 2.46 -1.83 13.62
CA THR A 20 3.27 -2.26 14.75
C THR A 20 4.62 -2.83 14.30
N ARG A 21 4.61 -3.71 13.31
CA ARG A 21 5.83 -4.35 12.77
C ARG A 21 6.82 -3.35 12.20
N TYR A 22 6.33 -2.29 11.57
CA TYR A 22 7.18 -1.21 11.02
C TYR A 22 7.58 -0.16 12.06
N GLY A 23 7.15 -0.31 13.30
CA GLY A 23 7.53 0.60 14.39
C GLY A 23 6.89 1.99 14.31
N VAL A 24 5.82 2.14 13.52
CA VAL A 24 5.15 3.43 13.30
C VAL A 24 3.83 3.58 14.08
N HIS A 25 3.53 2.64 14.98
CA HIS A 25 2.29 2.64 15.78
C HIS A 25 2.10 3.92 16.60
N GLY A 26 3.18 4.54 17.10
CA GLY A 26 3.10 5.80 17.82
C GLY A 26 2.63 7.00 16.98
N HIS A 27 2.67 6.88 15.67
CA HIS A 27 2.24 7.90 14.71
C HIS A 27 0.91 7.56 14.01
N CYS A 28 0.52 6.28 14.01
CA CYS A 28 -0.78 5.85 13.49
C CYS A 28 -1.87 6.14 14.53
N ARG A 29 -2.86 6.92 14.14
CA ARG A 29 -3.97 7.31 15.00
C ARG A 29 -5.09 6.27 15.01
N ALA A 30 -5.44 5.76 13.83
CA ALA A 30 -6.43 4.71 13.66
C ALA A 30 -6.21 3.96 12.33
N VAL A 31 -6.78 2.76 12.25
CA VAL A 31 -6.98 2.03 11.00
C VAL A 31 -8.48 1.89 10.79
N ARG A 32 -9.00 2.42 9.68
CA ARG A 32 -10.41 2.48 9.35
C ARG A 32 -10.70 1.71 8.07
N ALA A 33 -11.91 1.20 7.92
CA ALA A 33 -12.34 0.51 6.71
C ALA A 33 -13.63 1.12 6.15
N THR A 34 -13.77 1.07 4.84
CA THR A 34 -14.95 1.58 4.13
C THR A 34 -15.97 0.51 3.81
N ASP A 35 -15.59 -0.76 3.97
CA ASP A 35 -16.35 -1.97 3.57
C ASP A 35 -16.81 -1.95 2.10
N ILE A 36 -15.92 -1.46 1.23
CA ILE A 36 -16.09 -1.45 -0.22
C ILE A 36 -15.32 -2.63 -0.81
N ALA A 37 -15.95 -3.39 -1.69
CA ALA A 37 -15.24 -4.41 -2.46
C ALA A 37 -14.24 -3.75 -3.42
N VAL A 38 -13.05 -4.35 -3.55
CA VAL A 38 -11.98 -3.77 -4.39
C VAL A 38 -12.42 -3.54 -5.83
N LEU A 39 -13.22 -4.46 -6.38
CA LEU A 39 -13.75 -4.33 -7.76
C LEU A 39 -14.73 -3.15 -7.93
N ASP A 40 -15.37 -2.71 -6.85
CA ASP A 40 -16.27 -1.55 -6.89
C ASP A 40 -15.50 -0.23 -7.03
N LEU A 41 -14.18 -0.22 -6.76
CA LEU A 41 -13.35 0.98 -6.94
C LEU A 41 -13.22 1.38 -8.40
N GLU A 42 -13.26 0.42 -9.32
CA GLU A 42 -13.16 0.62 -10.76
C GLU A 42 -14.52 0.87 -11.43
N ASN A 43 -15.62 0.69 -10.71
CA ASN A 43 -16.96 0.89 -11.23
C ASN A 43 -17.39 2.36 -11.12
N PRO A 44 -17.54 3.09 -12.25
CA PRO A 44 -17.93 4.51 -12.25
C PRO A 44 -19.33 4.77 -11.64
N GLU A 45 -20.20 3.76 -11.66
CA GLU A 45 -21.55 3.86 -11.08
C GLU A 45 -21.57 3.57 -9.58
N SER A 46 -20.47 3.11 -9.02
CA SER A 46 -20.37 2.86 -7.60
C SER A 46 -20.23 4.17 -6.81
N CYS A 47 -20.76 4.19 -5.59
CA CYS A 47 -20.51 5.27 -4.65
C CYS A 47 -19.17 5.13 -3.90
N ALA A 48 -18.24 4.33 -4.44
CA ALA A 48 -16.99 3.98 -3.75
C ALA A 48 -16.16 5.21 -3.39
N TYR A 49 -15.94 6.10 -4.35
CA TYR A 49 -15.18 7.32 -4.12
C TYR A 49 -15.77 8.16 -2.96
N GLN A 50 -17.09 8.37 -2.98
CA GLN A 50 -17.75 9.18 -1.95
C GLN A 50 -17.63 8.54 -0.56
N LYS A 51 -17.79 7.23 -0.46
CA LYS A 51 -17.63 6.52 0.81
C LYS A 51 -16.19 6.62 1.35
N ILE A 52 -15.21 6.51 0.47
CA ILE A 52 -13.79 6.67 0.85
C ILE A 52 -13.54 8.10 1.32
N LEU A 53 -14.01 9.10 0.58
CA LEU A 53 -13.86 10.50 0.94
C LEU A 53 -14.49 10.81 2.30
N ASP A 54 -15.70 10.30 2.54
CA ASP A 54 -16.40 10.50 3.80
C ASP A 54 -15.70 9.82 4.97
N GLU A 55 -15.13 8.63 4.77
CA GLU A 55 -14.33 7.97 5.79
C GLU A 55 -13.02 8.73 6.08
N CYS A 56 -12.36 9.25 5.05
CA CYS A 56 -11.20 10.11 5.23
C CYS A 56 -11.54 11.40 6.01
N ARG A 57 -12.68 12.02 5.74
CA ARG A 57 -13.16 13.19 6.50
C ARG A 57 -13.41 12.84 7.96
N ARG A 58 -14.03 11.68 8.22
CA ARG A 58 -14.23 11.20 9.60
C ARG A 58 -12.91 10.96 10.30
N ALA A 59 -11.94 10.33 9.62
CA ALA A 59 -10.61 10.12 10.18
C ALA A 59 -9.94 11.45 10.58
N LEU A 60 -10.00 12.47 9.73
CA LEU A 60 -9.43 13.78 10.03
C LEU A 60 -10.10 14.43 11.25
N ALA A 61 -11.44 14.32 11.35
CA ALA A 61 -12.21 14.92 12.43
C ALA A 61 -12.05 14.20 13.78
N GLU A 62 -12.09 12.87 13.78
CA GLU A 62 -12.16 12.03 14.98
C GLU A 62 -10.79 11.62 15.49
N ASP A 63 -9.87 11.26 14.61
CA ASP A 63 -8.55 10.71 14.98
C ASP A 63 -7.49 11.79 15.20
N ARG A 64 -7.80 13.05 14.84
CA ARG A 64 -6.86 14.17 14.90
C ARG A 64 -5.55 13.87 14.14
N CYS A 65 -5.66 13.24 12.97
CA CYS A 65 -4.54 12.98 12.09
C CYS A 65 -4.34 14.14 11.10
N GLY A 66 -3.13 14.30 10.60
CA GLY A 66 -2.76 15.31 9.61
C GLY A 66 -2.47 14.74 8.23
N ALA A 67 -2.60 13.43 8.07
CA ALA A 67 -2.39 12.72 6.80
C ALA A 67 -3.21 11.44 6.76
N ILE A 68 -3.54 10.97 5.57
CA ILE A 68 -4.21 9.69 5.32
C ILE A 68 -3.27 8.77 4.54
N VAL A 69 -3.20 7.51 4.93
CA VAL A 69 -2.55 6.44 4.18
C VAL A 69 -3.62 5.52 3.62
N LEU A 70 -3.64 5.33 2.31
CA LEU A 70 -4.57 4.43 1.65
C LEU A 70 -4.08 2.98 1.79
N GLY A 71 -4.88 2.15 2.43
CA GLY A 71 -4.54 0.76 2.79
C GLY A 71 -4.81 -0.27 1.69
N CYS A 72 -5.06 0.15 0.46
CA CYS A 72 -5.33 -0.73 -0.66
C CYS A 72 -4.70 -0.17 -1.95
N ALA A 73 -3.98 -1.02 -2.70
CA ALA A 73 -3.37 -0.63 -3.97
C ALA A 73 -4.40 -0.16 -5.01
N GLY A 74 -5.61 -0.72 -5.01
CA GLY A 74 -6.71 -0.28 -5.88
C GLY A 74 -7.20 1.15 -5.62
N MET A 75 -6.73 1.80 -4.57
CA MET A 75 -7.05 3.20 -4.27
C MET A 75 -5.99 4.19 -4.78
N ALA A 76 -4.91 3.73 -5.41
CA ALA A 76 -3.78 4.58 -5.78
C ALA A 76 -4.22 5.77 -6.67
N ASP A 77 -5.06 5.53 -7.66
CA ASP A 77 -5.56 6.54 -8.59
C ASP A 77 -6.44 7.61 -7.93
N LEU A 78 -6.95 7.34 -6.72
CA LEU A 78 -7.78 8.29 -5.97
C LEU A 78 -6.94 9.29 -5.16
N CYS A 79 -5.66 9.03 -4.98
CA CYS A 79 -4.76 9.72 -4.06
C CYS A 79 -4.71 11.23 -4.32
N GLU A 80 -4.45 11.64 -5.56
CA GLU A 80 -4.34 13.05 -5.92
C GLU A 80 -5.65 13.81 -5.71
N ARG A 81 -6.76 13.22 -6.13
CA ARG A 81 -8.09 13.81 -5.98
C ARG A 81 -8.47 13.96 -4.51
N LEU A 82 -8.27 12.91 -3.72
CA LEU A 82 -8.52 12.95 -2.27
C LEU A 82 -7.66 14.01 -1.57
N SER A 83 -6.37 14.11 -1.92
CA SER A 83 -5.49 15.13 -1.34
C SER A 83 -5.98 16.53 -1.61
N LYS A 84 -6.45 16.82 -2.83
CA LYS A 84 -7.01 18.13 -3.21
C LYS A 84 -8.30 18.44 -2.46
N GLU A 85 -9.21 17.48 -2.35
CA GLU A 85 -10.50 17.67 -1.70
C GLU A 85 -10.40 17.77 -0.17
N LEU A 86 -9.44 17.06 0.43
CA LEU A 86 -9.25 17.03 1.88
C LEU A 86 -8.30 18.13 2.39
N GLY A 87 -7.46 18.70 1.51
CA GLY A 87 -6.47 19.70 1.88
C GLY A 87 -5.34 19.16 2.76
N VAL A 88 -5.14 17.85 2.81
CA VAL A 88 -4.08 17.17 3.56
C VAL A 88 -3.37 16.13 2.68
N PRO A 89 -2.14 15.72 3.02
CA PRO A 89 -1.48 14.63 2.30
C PRO A 89 -2.30 13.34 2.39
N VAL A 90 -2.60 12.77 1.22
CA VAL A 90 -3.10 11.40 1.08
C VAL A 90 -2.02 10.61 0.35
N ILE A 91 -1.63 9.47 0.89
CA ILE A 91 -0.48 8.71 0.43
C ILE A 91 -0.95 7.30 0.06
N ASP A 92 -0.62 6.86 -1.14
CA ASP A 92 -0.76 5.47 -1.54
C ASP A 92 0.58 4.73 -1.47
N GLY A 93 0.50 3.43 -1.15
CA GLY A 93 1.69 2.61 -0.99
C GLY A 93 2.37 2.25 -2.31
N VAL A 94 1.67 2.30 -3.45
CA VAL A 94 2.21 1.91 -4.76
C VAL A 94 3.17 2.99 -5.25
N SER A 95 2.69 4.23 -5.34
CA SER A 95 3.52 5.36 -5.77
C SER A 95 4.71 5.59 -4.83
N ALA A 96 4.47 5.49 -3.52
CA ALA A 96 5.53 5.61 -2.53
C ALA A 96 6.62 4.55 -2.71
N ALA A 97 6.23 3.27 -2.90
CA ALA A 97 7.18 2.18 -3.09
C ALA A 97 7.99 2.34 -4.39
N VAL A 98 7.35 2.74 -5.49
CA VAL A 98 8.02 2.96 -6.78
C VAL A 98 9.05 4.07 -6.66
N VAL A 99 8.68 5.24 -6.11
CA VAL A 99 9.60 6.37 -5.95
C VAL A 99 10.77 6.01 -5.04
N MET A 100 10.52 5.28 -3.94
CA MET A 100 11.60 4.81 -3.06
C MET A 100 12.54 3.83 -3.78
N ALA A 101 11.99 2.90 -4.57
CA ALA A 101 12.79 1.97 -5.35
C ALA A 101 13.66 2.70 -6.41
N GLU A 102 13.07 3.67 -7.13
CA GLU A 102 13.80 4.51 -8.08
C GLU A 102 14.93 5.30 -7.39
N ALA A 103 14.66 5.84 -6.21
CA ALA A 103 15.68 6.56 -5.45
C ALA A 103 16.88 5.66 -5.10
N LEU A 104 16.62 4.44 -4.64
CA LEU A 104 17.66 3.45 -4.34
C LEU A 104 18.49 3.11 -5.58
N VAL A 105 17.82 2.87 -6.72
CA VAL A 105 18.50 2.59 -8.00
C VAL A 105 19.36 3.78 -8.44
N ARG A 106 18.85 5.01 -8.33
CA ARG A 106 19.62 6.23 -8.66
C ARG A 106 20.85 6.42 -7.76
N MET A 107 20.80 5.94 -6.53
CA MET A 107 21.94 5.91 -5.62
C MET A 107 22.96 4.79 -5.92
N GLY A 108 22.72 3.97 -6.95
CA GLY A 108 23.55 2.82 -7.28
C GLY A 108 23.38 1.63 -6.35
N LEU A 109 22.32 1.63 -5.53
CA LEU A 109 22.05 0.54 -4.60
C LEU A 109 21.22 -0.55 -5.27
N ASN A 110 21.49 -1.80 -4.88
CA ASN A 110 20.77 -2.98 -5.34
C ASN A 110 20.74 -4.04 -4.23
N THR A 111 19.97 -5.11 -4.44
CA THR A 111 19.96 -6.24 -3.50
C THR A 111 21.30 -6.97 -3.54
N SER A 112 21.85 -7.28 -2.37
CA SER A 112 23.02 -8.16 -2.24
C SER A 112 22.80 -9.48 -2.99
N LYS A 113 23.87 -10.03 -3.57
CA LYS A 113 23.89 -11.39 -4.13
C LYS A 113 24.73 -12.34 -3.29
N HIS A 114 24.87 -12.01 -2.00
CA HIS A 114 25.54 -12.84 -0.99
C HIS A 114 24.55 -13.24 0.11
N GLY A 115 24.78 -14.39 0.74
CA GLY A 115 23.94 -14.89 1.83
C GLY A 115 22.51 -15.20 1.39
N ASP A 116 21.54 -14.72 2.15
CA ASP A 116 20.11 -15.04 1.96
C ASP A 116 19.53 -14.56 0.62
N TYR A 117 20.18 -13.60 -0.01
CA TYR A 117 19.79 -13.07 -1.33
C TYR A 117 20.71 -13.53 -2.45
N ALA A 118 21.51 -14.57 -2.23
CA ALA A 118 22.33 -15.19 -3.27
C ALA A 118 21.44 -15.68 -4.42
N ARG A 119 22.06 -15.76 -5.60
CA ARG A 119 21.34 -16.31 -6.77
C ARG A 119 20.94 -17.75 -6.50
N PRO A 120 19.79 -18.21 -6.99
CA PRO A 120 19.39 -19.61 -6.89
C PRO A 120 20.48 -20.51 -7.47
N LEU A 121 20.73 -21.61 -6.80
CA LEU A 121 21.62 -22.64 -7.35
C LEU A 121 21.02 -23.20 -8.65
N PRO A 122 21.86 -23.56 -9.63
CA PRO A 122 21.39 -24.18 -10.86
C PRO A 122 20.54 -25.44 -10.53
N LYS A 123 19.38 -25.52 -11.14
CA LYS A 123 18.44 -26.64 -11.01
C LYS A 123 17.90 -27.02 -12.37
N SER A 124 17.88 -28.31 -12.67
CA SER A 124 17.22 -28.80 -13.87
C SER A 124 15.71 -28.87 -13.64
N TYR A 125 14.94 -28.17 -14.44
CA TYR A 125 13.49 -28.30 -14.49
C TYR A 125 13.11 -29.26 -15.61
N GLN A 126 12.00 -29.97 -15.48
CA GLN A 126 11.51 -30.93 -16.46
C GLN A 126 10.17 -30.48 -17.06
N GLY A 127 9.84 -31.04 -18.23
CA GLY A 127 8.59 -30.77 -18.92
C GLY A 127 8.47 -29.31 -19.35
N ILE A 128 7.28 -28.75 -19.27
CA ILE A 128 6.97 -27.37 -19.70
C ILE A 128 7.73 -26.29 -18.92
N LEU A 129 8.27 -26.61 -17.76
CA LEU A 129 9.04 -25.67 -16.95
C LEU A 129 10.54 -25.66 -17.27
N ALA A 130 11.03 -26.56 -18.12
CA ALA A 130 12.46 -26.65 -18.47
C ALA A 130 13.07 -25.31 -18.94
N PRO A 131 12.38 -24.46 -19.74
CA PRO A 131 12.91 -23.17 -20.16
C PRO A 131 13.13 -22.15 -19.01
N PHE A 132 12.49 -22.35 -17.87
CA PHE A 132 12.54 -21.46 -16.71
C PHE A 132 13.57 -21.89 -15.66
N ALA A 133 14.36 -22.93 -15.94
CA ALA A 133 15.40 -23.36 -15.03
C ALA A 133 16.41 -22.23 -14.77
N PRO A 134 16.81 -21.99 -13.49
CA PRO A 134 17.86 -21.04 -13.17
C PRO A 134 19.15 -21.41 -13.91
N ARG A 135 19.75 -20.44 -14.60
CA ARG A 135 21.06 -20.57 -15.27
C ARG A 135 22.10 -19.81 -14.46
N GLU A 136 23.35 -20.16 -14.61
CA GLU A 136 24.48 -19.42 -14.02
C GLU A 136 24.54 -17.96 -14.47
#